data_e261a6289aa0c8fad78134207ec0844b
#
_entry.id   e261a6289aa0c8fad78134207ec0844b
#
_cell.length_a   1.000
_cell.length_b   1.000
_cell.length_c   1.000
_cell.angle_alpha   90.00
_cell.angle_beta   90.00
_cell.angle_gamma   90.00
#
_symmetry.space_group_name_H-M   'P 1'
#
loop_
_entity.id
_entity.type
_entity.pdbx_description
1 polymer ?
#
loop_
_entity_poly.entity_id
_entity_poly.type
_entity_poly.pdbx_seq_one_letter_code
_entity_poly.pdbx_strand_id
1 'polypeptide(L)'
;MSGSRVIVYAGPTISAADVHAVLPEAEVRPPAGRGDLLADQWHPGDVVVVIDGYFRERRSVGHKEILQVLTEGAEVIGAASMGALRAAELAPCGMRGLGRVFTMYASGEIDGDDEVGVLHGPAEMGYPAQTVALVNLRYGCEEGAEEELVPPGAGRRIVAAAAALPFTHRGWKDIEGALEQEDHEALWTLEEMIGSGVWDIKRLDAMAALRGIASRGAVTPGPVAPEVHFTGISRTQSLVRRTRREHSPGRWMSDLDVLDAVRLFDEGYPALHEEVLTGLLEELAGDRGMTLEGYARAKLGLDGRSPLPDSLARWFTEQELAGMPAADRIRLLMVRVWPVWQSVDWRPAVLARLRESERWDEWCALVRRADEAAEETRPKLVVPPPPMCAKLFLRHWQERGTSPDVEMARRGFTGLDGLGGAVKRFFALDVLRGRERRKAAARVTTGG
;
A
#
# COMPACT_ATOMS: atom_id res chain seq x y z
N MET A 1 3.29 -6.24 26.49
CA MET A 1 2.77 -7.05 25.38
C MET A 1 1.49 -6.35 24.93
N SER A 2 1.45 -5.80 23.72
CA SER A 2 0.22 -5.19 23.17
C SER A 2 -0.80 -6.32 23.02
N GLY A 3 -2.01 -6.12 23.53
CA GLY A 3 -3.10 -7.08 23.35
C GLY A 3 -3.41 -7.26 21.86
N SER A 4 -3.88 -8.44 21.48
CA SER A 4 -4.35 -8.77 20.15
C SER A 4 -5.45 -7.78 19.72
N ARG A 5 -5.33 -7.16 18.55
CA ARG A 5 -6.29 -6.18 18.02
C ARG A 5 -7.25 -6.86 17.05
N VAL A 6 -8.50 -6.42 17.06
CA VAL A 6 -9.48 -6.77 16.03
C VAL A 6 -9.85 -5.51 15.27
N ILE A 7 -9.57 -5.48 13.97
CA ILE A 7 -9.88 -4.35 13.09
C ILE A 7 -10.90 -4.81 12.05
N VAL A 8 -12.01 -4.09 11.95
CA VAL A 8 -13.13 -4.41 11.05
C VAL A 8 -13.32 -3.28 10.04
N TYR A 9 -13.18 -3.60 8.75
CA TYR A 9 -13.50 -2.70 7.66
C TYR A 9 -14.95 -2.89 7.25
N ALA A 10 -15.81 -1.92 7.55
CA ALA A 10 -17.26 -1.97 7.34
C ALA A 10 -17.80 -0.64 6.78
N GLY A 11 -18.99 -0.70 6.18
CA GLY A 11 -19.66 0.47 5.62
C GLY A 11 -21.11 0.16 5.25
N PRO A 12 -21.45 -0.01 3.95
CA PRO A 12 -22.85 -0.19 3.55
C PRO A 12 -23.49 -1.51 3.99
N THR A 13 -22.68 -2.54 4.31
CA THR A 13 -23.22 -3.86 4.72
C THR A 13 -23.66 -3.88 6.17
N ILE A 14 -22.86 -3.33 7.08
CA ILE A 14 -23.19 -3.23 8.52
C ILE A 14 -22.64 -1.95 9.11
N SER A 15 -23.32 -1.41 10.13
CA SER A 15 -22.89 -0.22 10.84
C SER A 15 -21.81 -0.52 11.89
N ALA A 16 -21.08 0.53 12.30
CA ALA A 16 -20.17 0.42 13.44
C ALA A 16 -20.89 -0.01 14.74
N ALA A 17 -22.15 0.39 14.93
CA ALA A 17 -22.95 -0.02 16.08
C ALA A 17 -23.23 -1.54 16.06
N ASP A 18 -23.52 -2.12 14.89
CA ASP A 18 -23.69 -3.57 14.73
C ASP A 18 -22.40 -4.32 15.09
N VAL A 19 -21.25 -3.81 14.64
CA VAL A 19 -19.95 -4.41 14.96
C VAL A 19 -19.69 -4.37 16.47
N HIS A 20 -19.85 -3.22 17.11
CA HIS A 20 -19.61 -3.07 18.54
C HIS A 20 -20.61 -3.83 19.41
N ALA A 21 -21.82 -4.10 18.90
CA ALA A 21 -22.78 -4.96 19.61
C ALA A 21 -22.27 -6.40 19.76
N VAL A 22 -21.39 -6.87 18.85
CA VAL A 22 -20.84 -8.23 18.86
C VAL A 22 -19.38 -8.25 19.35
N LEU A 23 -18.60 -7.25 18.95
CA LEU A 23 -17.17 -7.09 19.25
C LEU A 23 -16.93 -5.69 19.83
N PRO A 24 -17.20 -5.48 21.13
CA PRO A 24 -17.13 -4.14 21.76
C PRO A 24 -15.78 -3.44 21.63
N GLU A 25 -14.70 -4.22 21.64
CA GLU A 25 -13.31 -3.70 21.61
C GLU A 25 -12.73 -3.62 20.18
N ALA A 26 -13.52 -3.93 19.14
CA ALA A 26 -13.03 -3.88 17.76
C ALA A 26 -12.85 -2.43 17.30
N GLU A 27 -11.76 -2.17 16.60
CA GLU A 27 -11.58 -0.92 15.87
C GLU A 27 -12.34 -1.00 14.54
N VAL A 28 -13.37 -0.18 14.38
CA VAL A 28 -14.15 -0.13 13.13
C VAL A 28 -13.60 0.95 12.22
N ARG A 29 -13.30 0.57 10.99
CA ARG A 29 -12.77 1.46 9.94
C ARG A 29 -13.73 1.54 8.75
N PRO A 30 -13.63 2.60 7.94
CA PRO A 30 -14.34 2.72 6.67
C PRO A 30 -14.10 1.53 5.75
N PRO A 31 -14.91 1.33 4.70
CA PRO A 31 -14.66 0.31 3.67
C PRO A 31 -13.20 0.31 3.22
N ALA A 32 -12.61 -0.87 3.07
CA ALA A 32 -11.20 -1.00 2.74
C ALA A 32 -10.88 -0.50 1.33
N GLY A 33 -9.94 0.43 1.22
CA GLY A 33 -9.38 0.92 -0.05
C GLY A 33 -7.93 0.52 -0.24
N ARG A 34 -7.40 0.83 -1.42
CA ARG A 34 -6.00 0.58 -1.74
C ARG A 34 -5.06 1.30 -0.78
N GLY A 35 -4.20 0.54 -0.11
CA GLY A 35 -3.18 1.03 0.82
C GLY A 35 -3.67 1.14 2.27
N ASP A 36 -4.94 0.89 2.57
CA ASP A 36 -5.45 1.04 3.93
C ASP A 36 -4.88 -0.03 4.87
N LEU A 37 -4.71 -1.28 4.41
CA LEU A 37 -4.08 -2.34 5.20
C LEU A 37 -2.57 -2.13 5.39
N LEU A 38 -1.93 -1.31 4.55
CA LEU A 38 -0.52 -0.97 4.67
C LEU A 38 -0.25 0.17 5.66
N ALA A 39 -1.30 0.78 6.23
CA ALA A 39 -1.17 1.88 7.18
C ALA A 39 -0.68 1.42 8.57
N ASP A 40 -0.89 0.14 8.89
CA ASP A 40 -0.54 -0.45 10.18
C ASP A 40 0.66 -1.37 10.10
N GLN A 41 1.27 -1.61 11.27
CA GLN A 41 2.11 -2.77 11.54
C GLN A 41 1.22 -3.86 12.14
N TRP A 42 1.36 -5.06 11.60
CA TRP A 42 0.57 -6.21 12.02
C TRP A 42 1.46 -7.18 12.82
N HIS A 43 0.85 -7.86 13.78
CA HIS A 43 1.56 -8.79 14.64
C HIS A 43 0.79 -10.11 14.72
N PRO A 44 1.48 -11.22 15.02
CA PRO A 44 0.81 -12.48 15.33
C PRO A 44 -0.25 -12.29 16.43
N GLY A 45 -1.48 -12.73 16.16
CA GLY A 45 -2.62 -12.54 17.03
C GLY A 45 -3.56 -11.40 16.64
N ASP A 46 -3.13 -10.42 15.84
CA ASP A 46 -4.04 -9.43 15.26
C ASP A 46 -5.03 -10.09 14.29
N VAL A 47 -6.26 -9.58 14.26
CA VAL A 47 -7.32 -10.04 13.36
C VAL A 47 -7.81 -8.89 12.52
N VAL A 48 -7.78 -9.06 11.21
CA VAL A 48 -8.31 -8.11 10.24
C VAL A 48 -9.55 -8.71 9.59
N VAL A 49 -10.69 -8.05 9.76
CA VAL A 49 -11.95 -8.46 9.13
C VAL A 49 -12.27 -7.48 8.01
N VAL A 50 -12.28 -7.98 6.79
CA VAL A 50 -12.72 -7.22 5.63
C VAL A 50 -14.14 -7.63 5.31
N ILE A 51 -15.10 -6.74 5.53
CA ILE A 51 -16.51 -6.88 5.12
C ILE A 51 -16.70 -6.06 3.84
N ASP A 52 -16.58 -4.75 3.94
CA ASP A 52 -16.76 -3.84 2.83
C ASP A 52 -15.42 -3.30 2.30
N GLY A 53 -15.41 -3.02 1.01
CA GLY A 53 -14.31 -2.34 0.34
C GLY A 53 -14.83 -1.37 -0.70
N TYR A 54 -14.06 -0.32 -0.98
CA TYR A 54 -14.38 0.60 -2.05
C TYR A 54 -14.30 -0.10 -3.41
N PHE A 55 -15.24 0.25 -4.26
CA PHE A 55 -15.36 -0.27 -5.59
C PHE A 55 -15.57 0.90 -6.56
N ARG A 56 -14.68 1.08 -7.54
CA ARG A 56 -14.73 2.09 -8.58
C ARG A 56 -14.24 3.50 -8.21
N GLU A 57 -14.85 4.22 -7.26
CA GLU A 57 -14.45 5.60 -6.91
C GLU A 57 -13.07 5.70 -6.27
N ARG A 58 -12.74 4.74 -5.43
CA ARG A 58 -11.40 4.49 -4.92
C ARG A 58 -10.96 3.11 -5.38
N ARG A 59 -9.65 2.93 -5.58
CA ARG A 59 -9.11 1.61 -5.90
C ARG A 59 -9.40 0.65 -4.74
N SER A 60 -9.90 -0.53 -5.07
CA SER A 60 -10.18 -1.60 -4.11
C SER A 60 -8.91 -2.07 -3.40
N VAL A 61 -9.07 -2.63 -2.19
CA VAL A 61 -7.99 -3.28 -1.45
C VAL A 61 -7.26 -4.30 -2.32
N GLY A 62 -5.93 -4.22 -2.31
CA GLY A 62 -5.10 -5.05 -3.20
C GLY A 62 -4.74 -6.39 -2.58
N HIS A 63 -4.67 -7.44 -3.41
CA HIS A 63 -4.23 -8.77 -2.99
C HIS A 63 -2.91 -8.73 -2.22
N LYS A 64 -1.91 -7.97 -2.72
CA LYS A 64 -0.60 -7.88 -2.08
C LYS A 64 -0.61 -7.20 -0.71
N GLU A 65 -1.59 -6.34 -0.45
CA GLU A 65 -1.76 -5.76 0.88
C GLU A 65 -2.24 -6.82 1.88
N ILE A 66 -3.23 -7.61 1.48
CA ILE A 66 -3.76 -8.72 2.28
C ILE A 66 -2.66 -9.76 2.52
N LEU A 67 -1.92 -10.13 1.47
CA LEU A 67 -0.80 -11.07 1.58
C LEU A 67 0.30 -10.56 2.54
N GLN A 68 0.56 -9.25 2.56
CA GLN A 68 1.51 -8.66 3.50
C GLN A 68 1.04 -8.81 4.94
N VAL A 69 -0.24 -8.54 5.22
CA VAL A 69 -0.84 -8.72 6.55
C VAL A 69 -0.69 -10.17 7.01
N LEU A 70 -1.01 -11.13 6.14
CA LEU A 70 -0.84 -12.56 6.41
C LEU A 70 0.63 -12.93 6.68
N THR A 71 1.57 -12.40 5.90
CA THR A 71 3.01 -12.63 6.07
C THR A 71 3.54 -12.06 7.39
N GLU A 72 2.95 -10.97 7.88
CA GLU A 72 3.25 -10.38 9.20
C GLU A 72 2.63 -11.16 10.36
N GLY A 73 1.87 -12.22 10.08
CA GLY A 73 1.33 -13.16 11.05
C GLY A 73 -0.05 -12.82 11.60
N ALA A 74 -0.72 -11.78 11.09
CA ALA A 74 -2.11 -11.50 11.44
C ALA A 74 -3.07 -12.41 10.67
N GLU A 75 -4.21 -12.75 11.29
CA GLU A 75 -5.31 -13.42 10.61
C GLU A 75 -6.09 -12.42 9.76
N VAL A 76 -6.39 -12.77 8.50
CA VAL A 76 -7.28 -11.98 7.64
C VAL A 76 -8.52 -12.78 7.30
N ILE A 77 -9.67 -12.21 7.63
CA ILE A 77 -10.98 -12.81 7.41
C ILE A 77 -11.74 -11.94 6.41
N GLY A 78 -12.38 -12.57 5.43
CA GLY A 78 -13.26 -11.90 4.48
C GLY A 78 -14.66 -12.48 4.52
N ALA A 79 -15.69 -11.62 4.47
CA ALA A 79 -17.08 -12.03 4.48
C ALA A 79 -17.96 -11.04 3.69
N ALA A 80 -19.14 -11.47 3.35
CA ALA A 80 -20.26 -10.63 2.92
C ALA A 80 -20.14 -9.91 1.58
N SER A 81 -19.16 -9.00 1.44
CA SER A 81 -19.04 -8.10 0.30
C SER A 81 -17.65 -8.26 -0.38
N MET A 82 -16.93 -7.16 -0.60
CA MET A 82 -15.56 -7.18 -1.13
C MET A 82 -14.67 -8.17 -0.35
N GLY A 83 -14.91 -8.32 0.94
CA GLY A 83 -14.19 -9.29 1.78
C GLY A 83 -14.40 -10.74 1.35
N ALA A 84 -15.62 -11.12 1.00
CA ALA A 84 -15.95 -12.46 0.51
C ALA A 84 -15.24 -12.76 -0.82
N LEU A 85 -15.29 -11.81 -1.76
CA LEU A 85 -14.58 -11.90 -3.04
C LEU A 85 -13.07 -12.06 -2.85
N ARG A 86 -12.45 -11.19 -2.06
CA ARG A 86 -11.00 -11.28 -1.78
C ARG A 86 -10.61 -12.57 -1.06
N ALA A 87 -11.48 -13.05 -0.17
CA ALA A 87 -11.25 -14.34 0.50
C ALA A 87 -11.29 -15.51 -0.49
N ALA A 88 -12.22 -15.51 -1.45
CA ALA A 88 -12.28 -16.55 -2.48
C ALA A 88 -11.02 -16.57 -3.34
N GLU A 89 -10.51 -15.39 -3.73
CA GLU A 89 -9.27 -15.25 -4.50
C GLU A 89 -8.01 -15.63 -3.72
N LEU A 90 -7.99 -15.41 -2.39
CA LEU A 90 -6.80 -15.56 -1.54
C LEU A 90 -6.90 -16.70 -0.52
N ALA A 91 -7.95 -17.51 -0.54
CA ALA A 91 -8.05 -18.72 0.30
C ALA A 91 -6.83 -19.64 0.18
N PRO A 92 -6.30 -19.91 -1.04
CA PRO A 92 -5.07 -20.68 -1.19
C PRO A 92 -3.83 -20.07 -0.54
N CYS A 93 -3.85 -18.75 -0.27
CA CYS A 93 -2.78 -18.00 0.36
C CYS A 93 -3.00 -17.76 1.86
N GLY A 94 -4.05 -18.34 2.46
CA GLY A 94 -4.30 -18.27 3.89
C GLY A 94 -5.32 -17.21 4.33
N MET A 95 -5.92 -16.42 3.43
CA MET A 95 -7.06 -15.59 3.77
C MET A 95 -8.27 -16.47 4.04
N ARG A 96 -8.97 -16.21 5.13
CA ARG A 96 -10.10 -17.03 5.54
C ARG A 96 -11.42 -16.42 5.10
N GLY A 97 -12.19 -17.17 4.32
CA GLY A 97 -13.53 -16.78 3.91
C GLY A 97 -14.61 -17.31 4.86
N LEU A 98 -15.63 -16.50 5.11
CA LEU A 98 -16.78 -16.88 5.92
C LEU A 98 -18.08 -16.45 5.23
N GLY A 99 -19.12 -17.27 5.41
CA GLY A 99 -20.48 -16.99 4.96
C GLY A 99 -20.80 -17.56 3.59
N ARG A 100 -22.08 -17.40 3.20
CA ARG A 100 -22.63 -17.95 1.97
C ARG A 100 -22.07 -17.24 0.73
N VAL A 101 -21.94 -15.91 0.77
CA VAL A 101 -21.38 -15.14 -0.35
C VAL A 101 -19.96 -15.60 -0.68
N PHE A 102 -19.13 -15.86 0.35
CA PHE A 102 -17.81 -16.47 0.13
C PHE A 102 -17.94 -17.85 -0.55
N THR A 103 -18.86 -18.70 -0.09
CA THR A 103 -19.06 -20.04 -0.65
C THR A 103 -19.48 -19.95 -2.12
N MET A 104 -20.37 -19.04 -2.48
CA MET A 104 -20.81 -18.81 -3.86
C MET A 104 -19.65 -18.44 -4.79
N TYR A 105 -18.73 -17.55 -4.36
CA TYR A 105 -17.51 -17.25 -5.11
C TYR A 105 -16.54 -18.44 -5.16
N ALA A 106 -16.33 -19.10 -4.04
CA ALA A 106 -15.37 -20.22 -3.96
C ALA A 106 -15.80 -21.44 -4.78
N SER A 107 -17.11 -21.65 -4.94
CA SER A 107 -17.67 -22.70 -5.78
C SER A 107 -17.78 -22.33 -7.27
N GLY A 108 -17.62 -21.06 -7.61
CA GLY A 108 -17.84 -20.55 -8.96
C GLY A 108 -19.32 -20.40 -9.33
N GLU A 109 -20.22 -20.39 -8.37
CA GLU A 109 -21.65 -20.09 -8.56
C GLU A 109 -21.84 -18.65 -9.01
N ILE A 110 -21.01 -17.74 -8.49
CA ILE A 110 -20.88 -16.36 -8.93
C ILE A 110 -19.39 -16.03 -9.18
N ASP A 111 -19.11 -15.16 -10.17
CA ASP A 111 -17.76 -14.75 -10.53
C ASP A 111 -17.62 -13.23 -10.74
N GLY A 112 -18.74 -12.53 -10.90
CA GLY A 112 -18.75 -11.07 -11.11
C GLY A 112 -18.42 -10.30 -9.83
N ASP A 113 -17.53 -9.34 -9.92
CA ASP A 113 -17.21 -8.44 -8.80
C ASP A 113 -18.36 -7.45 -8.50
N ASP A 114 -19.28 -7.24 -9.43
CA ASP A 114 -20.50 -6.44 -9.29
C ASP A 114 -21.66 -7.18 -8.60
N GLU A 115 -21.53 -8.49 -8.32
CA GLU A 115 -22.50 -9.28 -7.54
C GLU A 115 -22.71 -8.68 -6.15
N VAL A 116 -21.63 -8.24 -5.50
CA VAL A 116 -21.65 -7.67 -4.15
C VAL A 116 -21.64 -6.13 -4.16
N GLY A 117 -21.50 -5.52 -5.34
CA GLY A 117 -21.39 -4.08 -5.51
C GLY A 117 -22.68 -3.33 -5.19
N VAL A 118 -22.57 -2.22 -4.46
CA VAL A 118 -23.66 -1.26 -4.23
C VAL A 118 -23.15 0.17 -4.40
N LEU A 119 -24.01 1.05 -4.90
CA LEU A 119 -23.82 2.49 -4.75
C LEU A 119 -24.29 2.88 -3.36
N HIS A 120 -23.51 3.68 -2.65
CA HIS A 120 -23.84 4.10 -1.29
C HIS A 120 -23.58 5.58 -1.06
N GLY A 121 -24.24 6.16 -0.08
CA GLY A 121 -24.02 7.52 0.37
C GLY A 121 -22.68 7.68 1.12
N PRO A 122 -22.36 8.92 1.54
CA PRO A 122 -21.11 9.25 2.20
C PRO A 122 -21.04 8.73 3.65
N ALA A 123 -19.80 8.75 4.19
CA ALA A 123 -19.51 8.28 5.54
C ALA A 123 -20.29 8.99 6.64
N GLU A 124 -20.50 10.29 6.48
CA GLU A 124 -21.22 11.16 7.42
C GLU A 124 -22.69 10.74 7.59
N MET A 125 -23.23 10.02 6.63
CA MET A 125 -24.58 9.45 6.65
C MET A 125 -24.60 7.96 7.02
N GLY A 126 -23.47 7.34 7.33
CA GLY A 126 -23.37 5.92 7.65
C GLY A 126 -23.43 4.98 6.42
N TYR A 127 -23.03 5.45 5.25
CA TYR A 127 -22.99 4.69 4.00
C TYR A 127 -24.34 4.07 3.56
N PRO A 128 -25.46 4.81 3.56
CA PRO A 128 -26.74 4.23 3.16
C PRO A 128 -26.69 3.71 1.75
N ALA A 129 -27.08 2.43 1.54
CA ALA A 129 -27.14 1.82 0.22
C ALA A 129 -28.20 2.50 -0.64
N GLN A 130 -27.84 2.85 -1.88
CA GLN A 130 -28.72 3.47 -2.86
C GLN A 130 -29.14 2.49 -3.96
N THR A 131 -28.41 1.37 -4.08
CA THR A 131 -28.70 0.28 -4.99
C THR A 131 -28.66 -1.05 -4.24
N VAL A 132 -29.23 -2.11 -4.82
CA VAL A 132 -29.23 -3.44 -4.21
C VAL A 132 -28.13 -4.32 -4.81
N ALA A 133 -27.47 -5.11 -3.97
CA ALA A 133 -26.49 -6.11 -4.41
C ALA A 133 -27.20 -7.28 -5.10
N LEU A 134 -26.62 -7.80 -6.18
CA LEU A 134 -27.22 -8.91 -6.91
C LEU A 134 -27.30 -10.18 -6.08
N VAL A 135 -26.28 -10.44 -5.23
CA VAL A 135 -26.30 -11.57 -4.28
C VAL A 135 -27.48 -11.51 -3.29
N ASN A 136 -27.90 -10.31 -2.87
CA ASN A 136 -29.07 -10.16 -2.00
C ASN A 136 -30.37 -10.53 -2.75
N LEU A 137 -30.49 -10.14 -4.02
CA LEU A 137 -31.62 -10.53 -4.85
C LEU A 137 -31.66 -12.04 -5.11
N ARG A 138 -30.50 -12.65 -5.41
CA ARG A 138 -30.41 -14.11 -5.59
C ARG A 138 -30.87 -14.84 -4.34
N TYR A 139 -30.30 -14.49 -3.19
CA TYR A 139 -30.66 -15.07 -1.90
C TYR A 139 -32.14 -14.84 -1.55
N GLY A 140 -32.61 -13.60 -1.68
CA GLY A 140 -34.01 -13.26 -1.41
C GLY A 140 -34.98 -14.00 -2.33
N CYS A 141 -34.65 -14.26 -3.59
CA CYS A 141 -35.46 -15.06 -4.50
C CYS A 141 -35.50 -16.54 -4.09
N GLU A 142 -34.41 -17.08 -3.53
CA GLU A 142 -34.38 -18.47 -3.01
C GLU A 142 -35.22 -18.60 -1.75
N GLU A 143 -34.99 -17.76 -0.76
CA GLU A 143 -35.76 -17.75 0.49
C GLU A 143 -37.25 -17.49 0.21
N GLY A 144 -37.54 -16.51 -0.67
CA GLY A 144 -38.90 -16.19 -1.03
C GLY A 144 -39.62 -17.30 -1.81
N ALA A 145 -38.88 -18.13 -2.55
CA ALA A 145 -39.44 -19.33 -3.19
C ALA A 145 -39.67 -20.44 -2.18
N GLU A 146 -38.80 -20.63 -1.19
CA GLU A 146 -38.98 -21.60 -0.10
C GLU A 146 -40.18 -21.26 0.82
N GLU A 147 -40.36 -19.94 1.06
CA GLU A 147 -41.49 -19.43 1.87
C GLU A 147 -42.78 -19.23 1.05
N GLU A 148 -42.79 -19.56 -0.25
CA GLU A 148 -43.91 -19.38 -1.18
C GLU A 148 -44.35 -17.92 -1.36
N LEU A 149 -43.49 -16.96 -1.03
CA LEU A 149 -43.74 -15.50 -1.16
C LEU A 149 -43.30 -14.93 -2.52
N VAL A 150 -42.30 -15.54 -3.15
CA VAL A 150 -41.77 -15.12 -4.46
C VAL A 150 -41.85 -16.32 -5.43
N PRO A 151 -42.72 -16.27 -6.46
CA PRO A 151 -42.79 -17.34 -7.45
C PRO A 151 -41.42 -17.54 -8.14
N PRO A 152 -40.92 -18.79 -8.28
CA PRO A 152 -39.58 -19.04 -8.86
C PRO A 152 -39.38 -18.48 -10.27
N GLY A 153 -40.49 -18.36 -11.04
CA GLY A 153 -40.49 -17.72 -12.37
C GLY A 153 -40.21 -16.21 -12.28
N ALA A 154 -40.89 -15.53 -11.38
CA ALA A 154 -40.71 -14.11 -11.10
C ALA A 154 -39.30 -13.84 -10.57
N GLY A 155 -38.82 -14.62 -9.59
CA GLY A 155 -37.46 -14.48 -9.06
C GLY A 155 -36.36 -14.54 -10.13
N ARG A 156 -36.48 -15.51 -11.05
CA ARG A 156 -35.51 -15.60 -12.17
C ARG A 156 -35.55 -14.39 -13.10
N ARG A 157 -36.73 -13.83 -13.40
CA ARG A 157 -36.86 -12.63 -14.25
C ARG A 157 -36.30 -11.38 -13.53
N ILE A 158 -36.59 -11.25 -12.22
CA ILE A 158 -36.06 -10.15 -11.39
C ILE A 158 -34.54 -10.16 -11.36
N VAL A 159 -33.93 -11.32 -11.06
CA VAL A 159 -32.47 -11.45 -11.06
C VAL A 159 -31.88 -11.16 -12.44
N ALA A 160 -32.49 -11.64 -13.51
CA ALA A 160 -32.04 -11.40 -14.88
C ALA A 160 -32.13 -9.89 -15.25
N ALA A 161 -33.22 -9.22 -14.90
CA ALA A 161 -33.39 -7.78 -15.13
C ALA A 161 -32.35 -6.96 -14.33
N ALA A 162 -32.16 -7.30 -13.06
CA ALA A 162 -31.16 -6.65 -12.21
C ALA A 162 -29.71 -6.89 -12.71
N ALA A 163 -29.39 -8.11 -13.17
CA ALA A 163 -28.06 -8.45 -13.70
C ALA A 163 -27.75 -7.70 -15.02
N ALA A 164 -28.77 -7.37 -15.79
CA ALA A 164 -28.60 -6.55 -17.02
C ALA A 164 -28.27 -5.09 -16.73
N LEU A 165 -28.51 -4.61 -15.52
CA LEU A 165 -28.19 -3.23 -15.09
C LEU A 165 -26.78 -3.15 -14.48
N PRO A 166 -26.01 -2.11 -14.80
CA PRO A 166 -24.80 -1.81 -14.03
C PRO A 166 -25.15 -1.65 -12.55
N PHE A 167 -24.30 -2.13 -11.64
CA PHE A 167 -24.61 -2.08 -10.19
C PHE A 167 -24.93 -0.66 -9.67
N THR A 168 -24.41 0.39 -10.32
CA THR A 168 -24.69 1.80 -10.02
C THR A 168 -26.10 2.27 -10.42
N HIS A 169 -26.81 1.47 -11.21
CA HIS A 169 -28.19 1.72 -11.68
C HIS A 169 -29.13 0.61 -11.24
N ARG A 170 -28.72 -0.21 -10.26
CA ARG A 170 -29.50 -1.33 -9.75
C ARG A 170 -30.37 -0.88 -8.56
N GLY A 171 -31.03 0.29 -8.72
CA GLY A 171 -32.03 0.78 -7.79
C GLY A 171 -33.35 0.03 -7.95
N TRP A 172 -34.16 -0.05 -6.89
CA TRP A 172 -35.44 -0.75 -6.92
C TRP A 172 -36.35 -0.26 -8.06
N LYS A 173 -36.45 1.07 -8.27
CA LYS A 173 -37.23 1.68 -9.35
C LYS A 173 -36.69 1.37 -10.75
N ASP A 174 -35.38 1.25 -10.88
CA ASP A 174 -34.77 0.94 -12.17
C ASP A 174 -35.02 -0.54 -12.52
N ILE A 175 -34.98 -1.42 -11.53
CA ILE A 175 -35.32 -2.84 -11.68
C ILE A 175 -36.83 -2.96 -12.01
N GLU A 176 -37.70 -2.28 -11.28
CA GLU A 176 -39.15 -2.25 -11.52
C GLU A 176 -39.47 -1.83 -12.96
N GLY A 177 -38.79 -0.77 -13.42
CA GLY A 177 -38.97 -0.27 -14.81
C GLY A 177 -38.49 -1.23 -15.89
N ALA A 178 -37.69 -2.24 -15.54
CA ALA A 178 -37.20 -3.27 -16.46
C ALA A 178 -38.04 -4.57 -16.41
N LEU A 179 -39.10 -4.61 -15.60
CA LEU A 179 -39.95 -5.78 -15.39
C LEU A 179 -41.36 -5.56 -15.93
N GLU A 180 -42.04 -6.65 -16.24
CA GLU A 180 -43.48 -6.65 -16.53
C GLU A 180 -44.27 -6.50 -15.21
N GLN A 181 -45.48 -5.94 -15.30
CA GLN A 181 -46.32 -5.67 -14.12
C GLN A 181 -46.63 -6.88 -13.26
N GLU A 182 -46.63 -8.06 -13.85
CA GLU A 182 -46.87 -9.31 -13.13
C GLU A 182 -45.79 -9.65 -12.10
N ASP A 183 -44.56 -9.10 -12.22
CA ASP A 183 -43.43 -9.34 -11.33
C ASP A 183 -43.26 -8.29 -10.25
N HIS A 184 -44.03 -7.19 -10.29
CA HIS A 184 -43.83 -6.06 -9.37
C HIS A 184 -44.12 -6.45 -7.91
N GLU A 185 -45.19 -7.26 -7.65
CA GLU A 185 -45.51 -7.72 -6.29
C GLU A 185 -44.36 -8.52 -5.67
N ALA A 186 -43.75 -9.42 -6.46
CA ALA A 186 -42.59 -10.19 -6.03
C ALA A 186 -41.36 -9.28 -5.78
N LEU A 187 -41.18 -8.26 -6.61
CA LEU A 187 -40.09 -7.28 -6.39
C LEU A 187 -40.29 -6.46 -5.12
N TRP A 188 -41.48 -6.00 -4.83
CA TRP A 188 -41.81 -5.24 -3.60
C TRP A 188 -41.61 -6.11 -2.35
N THR A 189 -41.97 -7.39 -2.41
CA THR A 189 -41.67 -8.34 -1.34
C THR A 189 -40.18 -8.47 -1.09
N LEU A 190 -39.36 -8.57 -2.16
CA LEU A 190 -37.91 -8.61 -2.03
C LEU A 190 -37.35 -7.30 -1.45
N GLU A 191 -37.87 -6.13 -1.88
CA GLU A 191 -37.47 -4.84 -1.36
C GLU A 191 -37.71 -4.74 0.16
N GLU A 192 -38.90 -5.13 0.61
CA GLU A 192 -39.27 -5.13 2.03
C GLU A 192 -38.39 -6.08 2.85
N MET A 193 -38.26 -7.32 2.40
CA MET A 193 -37.55 -8.37 3.15
C MET A 193 -36.03 -8.16 3.17
N ILE A 194 -35.45 -7.68 2.09
CA ILE A 194 -34.04 -7.28 2.04
C ILE A 194 -33.82 -6.01 2.86
N GLY A 195 -34.71 -5.01 2.72
CA GLY A 195 -34.65 -3.76 3.47
C GLY A 195 -34.81 -3.92 4.99
N SER A 196 -35.60 -4.90 5.44
CA SER A 196 -35.70 -5.27 6.86
C SER A 196 -34.47 -6.03 7.39
N GLY A 197 -33.59 -6.52 6.49
CA GLY A 197 -32.42 -7.31 6.84
C GLY A 197 -32.67 -8.83 6.96
N VAL A 198 -33.91 -9.29 6.79
CA VAL A 198 -34.26 -10.72 6.90
C VAL A 198 -33.63 -11.50 5.74
N TRP A 199 -33.70 -10.97 4.53
CA TRP A 199 -33.13 -11.58 3.34
C TRP A 199 -31.87 -10.81 2.82
N ASP A 200 -31.22 -10.03 3.66
CA ASP A 200 -29.93 -9.40 3.34
C ASP A 200 -28.78 -10.35 3.67
N ILE A 201 -28.41 -11.18 2.69
CA ILE A 201 -27.36 -12.20 2.89
C ILE A 201 -26.00 -11.55 3.24
N LYS A 202 -25.71 -10.35 2.72
CA LYS A 202 -24.47 -9.65 3.07
C LYS A 202 -24.44 -9.32 4.57
N ARG A 203 -25.54 -8.75 5.08
CA ARG A 203 -25.67 -8.46 6.51
C ARG A 203 -25.64 -9.74 7.36
N LEU A 204 -26.34 -10.78 6.95
CA LEU A 204 -26.37 -12.06 7.64
C LEU A 204 -24.98 -12.68 7.74
N ASP A 205 -24.25 -12.74 6.65
CA ASP A 205 -22.87 -13.24 6.57
C ASP A 205 -21.91 -12.42 7.44
N ALA A 206 -21.98 -11.09 7.38
CA ALA A 206 -21.16 -10.21 8.18
C ALA A 206 -21.36 -10.44 9.68
N MET A 207 -22.63 -10.50 10.12
CA MET A 207 -22.99 -10.75 11.52
C MET A 207 -22.59 -12.15 11.97
N ALA A 208 -22.74 -13.17 11.12
CA ALA A 208 -22.27 -14.53 11.41
C ALA A 208 -20.75 -14.59 11.56
N ALA A 209 -20.01 -13.92 10.69
CA ALA A 209 -18.55 -13.81 10.77
C ALA A 209 -18.09 -13.18 12.09
N LEU A 210 -18.68 -12.05 12.48
CA LEU A 210 -18.35 -11.36 13.74
C LEU A 210 -18.67 -12.23 14.97
N ARG A 211 -19.83 -12.88 15.00
CA ARG A 211 -20.19 -13.83 16.09
C ARG A 211 -19.23 -15.00 16.16
N GLY A 212 -18.80 -15.52 15.00
CA GLY A 212 -17.80 -16.57 14.92
C GLY A 212 -16.44 -16.14 15.49
N ILE A 213 -16.06 -14.87 15.34
CA ILE A 213 -14.84 -14.30 15.92
C ILE A 213 -15.01 -14.13 17.44
N ALA A 214 -16.14 -13.58 17.89
CA ALA A 214 -16.45 -13.37 19.32
C ALA A 214 -16.46 -14.67 20.13
N SER A 215 -16.92 -15.77 19.53
CA SER A 215 -17.02 -17.08 20.19
C SER A 215 -15.70 -17.85 20.25
N ARG A 216 -14.67 -17.40 19.55
CA ARG A 216 -13.36 -18.06 19.59
C ARG A 216 -12.60 -17.68 20.85
N GLY A 217 -11.89 -18.64 21.41
CA GLY A 217 -10.76 -18.39 22.28
C GLY A 217 -9.58 -17.77 21.52
N ALA A 218 -8.38 -17.82 22.11
CA ALA A 218 -7.17 -17.28 21.47
C ALA A 218 -7.05 -17.66 19.98
N VAL A 219 -6.72 -16.69 19.16
CA VAL A 219 -6.55 -16.85 17.71
C VAL A 219 -5.48 -17.92 17.45
N THR A 220 -5.85 -18.97 16.75
CA THR A 220 -4.89 -19.96 16.26
C THR A 220 -4.21 -19.34 15.04
N PRO A 221 -2.87 -19.29 14.98
CA PRO A 221 -2.18 -18.83 13.78
C PRO A 221 -2.67 -19.63 12.57
N GLY A 222 -3.10 -18.93 11.53
CA GLY A 222 -3.46 -19.53 10.26
C GLY A 222 -2.24 -20.18 9.56
N PRO A 223 -2.47 -20.90 8.46
CA PRO A 223 -1.36 -21.39 7.65
C PRO A 223 -0.47 -20.22 7.22
N VAL A 224 0.84 -20.44 7.30
CA VAL A 224 1.82 -19.42 6.89
C VAL A 224 1.56 -19.08 5.42
N ALA A 225 1.34 -17.80 5.12
CA ALA A 225 1.21 -17.34 3.75
C ALA A 225 2.46 -17.72 2.95
N PRO A 226 2.32 -18.10 1.67
CA PRO A 226 3.47 -18.38 0.82
C PRO A 226 4.36 -17.15 0.72
N GLU A 227 5.66 -17.36 0.54
CA GLU A 227 6.61 -16.26 0.36
C GLU A 227 6.15 -15.33 -0.77
N VAL A 228 5.82 -14.10 -0.44
CA VAL A 228 5.29 -13.12 -1.38
C VAL A 228 6.33 -12.09 -1.73
N HIS A 229 6.74 -12.07 -2.98
CA HIS A 229 7.63 -11.03 -3.47
C HIS A 229 6.88 -9.72 -3.71
N PHE A 230 7.08 -8.76 -2.80
CA PHE A 230 6.53 -7.42 -2.95
C PHE A 230 7.31 -6.59 -3.96
N THR A 231 6.59 -5.86 -4.79
CA THR A 231 7.21 -4.89 -5.70
C THR A 231 7.77 -3.70 -4.93
N GLY A 232 8.76 -3.00 -5.50
CA GLY A 232 9.26 -1.76 -4.91
C GLY A 232 8.16 -0.71 -4.66
N ILE A 233 7.13 -0.68 -5.50
CA ILE A 233 5.95 0.19 -5.32
C ILE A 233 5.17 -0.19 -4.05
N SER A 234 4.87 -1.47 -3.84
CA SER A 234 4.15 -1.93 -2.64
C SER A 234 4.93 -1.63 -1.36
N ARG A 235 6.24 -1.87 -1.36
CA ARG A 235 7.14 -1.56 -0.23
C ARG A 235 7.17 -0.05 0.07
N THR A 236 7.24 0.78 -0.98
CA THR A 236 7.21 2.24 -0.84
C THR A 236 5.88 2.72 -0.25
N GLN A 237 4.76 2.20 -0.75
CA GLN A 237 3.44 2.53 -0.22
C GLN A 237 3.29 2.14 1.25
N SER A 238 3.75 0.93 1.62
CA SER A 238 3.76 0.47 3.01
C SER A 238 4.57 1.40 3.90
N LEU A 239 5.82 1.71 3.51
CA LEU A 239 6.69 2.61 4.28
C LEU A 239 6.04 3.97 4.49
N VAL A 240 5.52 4.59 3.42
CA VAL A 240 4.87 5.90 3.49
C VAL A 240 3.65 5.86 4.41
N ARG A 241 2.78 4.86 4.27
CA ARG A 241 1.54 4.75 5.05
C ARG A 241 1.82 4.56 6.54
N ARG A 242 2.73 3.64 6.88
CA ARG A 242 3.08 3.31 8.27
C ARG A 242 3.79 4.42 9.04
N THR A 243 4.49 5.29 8.32
CA THR A 243 5.30 6.35 8.95
C THR A 243 4.74 7.75 8.74
N ARG A 244 3.59 7.84 8.07
CA ARG A 244 2.93 9.12 7.78
C ARG A 244 2.46 9.79 9.07
N ARG A 245 2.85 11.04 9.24
CA ARG A 245 2.43 11.88 10.37
C ARG A 245 2.17 13.31 9.91
N GLU A 246 1.20 13.94 10.53
CA GLU A 246 0.95 15.34 10.30
C GLU A 246 1.95 16.18 11.11
N HIS A 247 2.55 17.16 10.47
CA HIS A 247 3.51 18.06 11.12
C HIS A 247 3.03 19.51 11.19
N SER A 248 2.00 19.85 10.42
CA SER A 248 1.27 21.11 10.42
C SER A 248 -0.12 20.88 9.82
N PRO A 249 -1.14 21.67 10.08
CA PRO A 249 -2.49 21.47 9.58
C PRO A 249 -2.52 21.20 8.07
N GLY A 250 -3.01 20.02 7.67
CA GLY A 250 -3.08 19.57 6.29
C GLY A 250 -1.75 19.21 5.64
N ARG A 251 -0.64 19.22 6.38
CA ARG A 251 0.69 18.89 5.86
C ARG A 251 1.27 17.64 6.51
N TRP A 252 1.68 16.72 5.69
CA TRP A 252 2.09 15.40 6.10
C TRP A 252 3.51 15.10 5.68
N MET A 253 4.23 14.35 6.52
CA MET A 253 5.52 13.75 6.17
C MET A 253 5.51 12.27 6.51
N SER A 254 6.36 11.52 5.83
CA SER A 254 6.70 10.13 6.12
C SER A 254 8.19 9.99 6.38
N ASP A 255 8.62 8.85 6.87
CA ASP A 255 10.05 8.61 7.03
C ASP A 255 10.78 8.49 5.67
N LEU A 256 10.05 8.18 4.60
CA LEU A 256 10.63 8.26 3.26
C LEU A 256 11.02 9.70 2.89
N ASP A 257 10.21 10.69 3.27
CA ASP A 257 10.56 12.10 3.03
C ASP A 257 11.80 12.51 3.82
N VAL A 258 11.95 12.01 5.05
CA VAL A 258 13.15 12.26 5.86
C VAL A 258 14.37 11.57 5.25
N LEU A 259 14.22 10.31 4.81
CA LEU A 259 15.27 9.58 4.11
C LEU A 259 15.71 10.32 2.83
N ASP A 260 14.77 10.83 2.05
CA ASP A 260 15.08 11.58 0.84
C ASP A 260 15.81 12.89 1.16
N ALA A 261 15.44 13.60 2.26
CA ALA A 261 16.20 14.76 2.73
C ALA A 261 17.67 14.41 3.03
N VAL A 262 17.90 13.32 3.76
CA VAL A 262 19.24 12.84 4.10
C VAL A 262 20.03 12.45 2.84
N ARG A 263 19.40 11.68 1.96
CA ARG A 263 20.01 11.26 0.68
C ARG A 263 20.43 12.42 -0.20
N LEU A 264 19.65 13.50 -0.20
CA LEU A 264 19.93 14.67 -1.03
C LEU A 264 20.98 15.59 -0.42
N PHE A 265 20.95 15.82 0.88
CA PHE A 265 21.66 16.95 1.49
C PHE A 265 22.76 16.55 2.49
N ASP A 266 22.77 15.33 3.01
CA ASP A 266 23.82 14.89 3.95
C ASP A 266 25.06 14.39 3.21
N GLU A 267 26.22 14.99 3.53
CA GLU A 267 27.50 14.57 2.98
C GLU A 267 28.01 13.25 3.57
N GLY A 268 27.60 12.92 4.80
CA GLY A 268 27.92 11.66 5.47
C GLY A 268 27.07 10.49 5.03
N TYR A 269 25.93 10.74 4.37
CA TYR A 269 24.99 9.68 4.00
C TYR A 269 25.59 8.56 3.12
N PRO A 270 26.45 8.84 2.12
CA PRO A 270 27.06 7.77 1.31
C PRO A 270 27.83 6.73 2.14
N ALA A 271 28.52 7.15 3.19
CA ALA A 271 29.23 6.23 4.08
C ALA A 271 28.27 5.38 4.93
N LEU A 272 27.24 5.98 5.49
CA LEU A 272 26.17 5.28 6.21
C LEU A 272 25.47 4.27 5.30
N HIS A 273 25.13 4.67 4.08
CA HIS A 273 24.47 3.81 3.11
C HIS A 273 25.32 2.58 2.78
N GLU A 274 26.62 2.79 2.52
CA GLU A 274 27.58 1.73 2.24
C GLU A 274 27.74 0.78 3.43
N GLU A 275 27.87 1.29 4.65
CA GLU A 275 27.98 0.50 5.87
C GLU A 275 26.75 -0.42 6.05
N VAL A 276 25.54 0.16 6.00
CA VAL A 276 24.31 -0.58 6.24
C VAL A 276 24.06 -1.63 5.14
N LEU A 277 24.28 -1.28 3.88
CA LEU A 277 24.08 -2.23 2.80
C LEU A 277 25.13 -3.34 2.80
N THR A 278 26.36 -3.04 3.18
CA THR A 278 27.39 -4.08 3.34
C THR A 278 26.97 -5.10 4.39
N GLY A 279 26.49 -4.67 5.57
CA GLY A 279 25.99 -5.57 6.60
C GLY A 279 24.84 -6.45 6.12
N LEU A 280 23.84 -5.86 5.47
CA LEU A 280 22.71 -6.62 4.89
C LEU A 280 23.16 -7.64 3.84
N LEU A 281 24.15 -7.29 3.03
CA LEU A 281 24.71 -8.18 2.02
C LEU A 281 25.54 -9.31 2.62
N GLU A 282 26.27 -9.03 3.68
CA GLU A 282 27.03 -10.04 4.44
C GLU A 282 26.10 -11.06 5.09
N GLU A 283 25.00 -10.61 5.72
CA GLU A 283 23.96 -11.50 6.25
C GLU A 283 23.37 -12.38 5.14
N LEU A 284 22.97 -11.77 4.01
CA LEU A 284 22.40 -12.48 2.88
C LEU A 284 23.36 -13.49 2.24
N ALA A 285 24.64 -13.17 2.20
CA ALA A 285 25.69 -14.09 1.73
C ALA A 285 25.92 -15.23 2.73
N GLY A 286 25.95 -14.90 4.04
CA GLY A 286 26.09 -15.86 5.14
C GLY A 286 24.98 -16.90 5.16
N ASP A 287 23.73 -16.51 4.97
CA ASP A 287 22.59 -17.41 4.85
C ASP A 287 22.73 -18.44 3.70
N ARG A 288 23.58 -18.15 2.72
CA ARG A 288 23.90 -19.02 1.60
C ARG A 288 25.23 -19.75 1.75
N GLY A 289 25.88 -19.65 2.91
CA GLY A 289 27.20 -20.23 3.18
C GLY A 289 28.33 -19.61 2.36
N MET A 290 28.16 -18.34 1.94
CA MET A 290 29.12 -17.63 1.08
C MET A 290 29.72 -16.41 1.78
N THR A 291 30.92 -16.00 1.35
CA THR A 291 31.44 -14.65 1.66
C THR A 291 30.73 -13.62 0.77
N LEU A 292 30.71 -12.36 1.20
CA LEU A 292 30.14 -11.28 0.37
C LEU A 292 30.82 -11.17 -1.01
N GLU A 293 32.14 -11.33 -1.09
CA GLU A 293 32.87 -11.36 -2.36
C GLU A 293 32.40 -12.53 -3.24
N GLY A 294 32.32 -13.74 -2.68
CA GLY A 294 31.84 -14.92 -3.40
C GLY A 294 30.41 -14.74 -3.91
N TYR A 295 29.53 -14.22 -3.08
CA TYR A 295 28.16 -13.89 -3.45
C TYR A 295 28.09 -12.84 -4.56
N ALA A 296 28.87 -11.76 -4.44
CA ALA A 296 28.95 -10.70 -5.44
C ALA A 296 29.46 -11.24 -6.80
N ARG A 297 30.53 -12.05 -6.80
CA ARG A 297 31.05 -12.69 -8.02
C ARG A 297 29.99 -13.58 -8.68
N ALA A 298 29.31 -14.40 -7.93
CA ALA A 298 28.25 -15.27 -8.44
C ALA A 298 27.11 -14.46 -9.06
N LYS A 299 26.69 -13.38 -8.43
CA LYS A 299 25.63 -12.49 -8.94
C LYS A 299 26.04 -11.70 -10.18
N LEU A 300 27.30 -11.33 -10.28
CA LEU A 300 27.87 -10.60 -11.43
C LEU A 300 28.29 -11.54 -12.58
N GLY A 301 28.19 -12.85 -12.39
CA GLY A 301 28.65 -13.84 -13.38
C GLY A 301 30.18 -13.83 -13.57
N LEU A 302 30.93 -13.46 -12.53
CA LEU A 302 32.39 -13.42 -12.56
C LEU A 302 32.94 -14.74 -12.00
N ASP A 303 33.86 -15.37 -12.74
CA ASP A 303 34.64 -16.48 -12.20
C ASP A 303 35.61 -16.00 -11.09
N GLY A 304 36.18 -16.95 -10.33
CA GLY A 304 36.95 -16.66 -9.10
C GLY A 304 38.20 -15.79 -9.29
N ARG A 305 38.64 -15.49 -10.51
CA ARG A 305 39.87 -14.74 -10.82
C ARG A 305 39.68 -13.65 -11.86
N SER A 306 38.53 -13.57 -12.50
CA SER A 306 38.29 -12.54 -13.52
C SER A 306 38.36 -11.14 -12.92
N PRO A 307 39.04 -10.20 -13.59
CA PRO A 307 39.00 -8.80 -13.22
C PRO A 307 37.60 -8.23 -13.45
N LEU A 308 37.34 -7.09 -12.81
CA LEU A 308 36.10 -6.36 -13.04
C LEU A 308 36.08 -5.86 -14.50
N PRO A 309 34.99 -6.11 -15.26
CA PRO A 309 34.88 -5.58 -16.63
C PRO A 309 34.97 -4.06 -16.68
N ASP A 310 35.67 -3.50 -17.65
CA ASP A 310 35.81 -2.04 -17.83
C ASP A 310 34.48 -1.32 -17.97
N SER A 311 33.46 -1.96 -18.50
CA SER A 311 32.09 -1.42 -18.59
C SER A 311 31.46 -1.09 -17.24
N LEU A 312 31.96 -1.66 -16.16
CA LEU A 312 31.52 -1.42 -14.79
C LEU A 312 32.33 -0.32 -14.09
N ALA A 313 33.40 0.21 -14.71
CA ALA A 313 34.21 1.29 -14.16
C ALA A 313 33.39 2.56 -13.83
N ARG A 314 32.30 2.80 -14.55
CA ARG A 314 31.38 3.92 -14.33
C ARG A 314 30.76 3.99 -12.91
N TRP A 315 30.78 2.88 -12.18
CA TRP A 315 30.25 2.80 -10.81
C TRP A 315 31.25 3.25 -9.75
N PHE A 316 32.48 3.64 -10.14
CA PHE A 316 33.56 4.00 -9.24
C PHE A 316 34.08 5.40 -9.55
N THR A 317 34.65 6.04 -8.54
CA THR A 317 35.47 7.22 -8.73
C THR A 317 36.85 6.84 -9.28
N GLU A 318 37.54 7.79 -9.90
CA GLU A 318 38.91 7.56 -10.37
C GLU A 318 39.86 7.16 -9.22
N GLN A 319 39.67 7.71 -8.03
CA GLN A 319 40.46 7.40 -6.85
C GLN A 319 40.21 5.93 -6.38
N GLU A 320 38.96 5.46 -6.41
CA GLU A 320 38.62 4.08 -6.07
C GLU A 320 39.20 3.10 -7.09
N LEU A 321 39.14 3.44 -8.38
CA LEU A 321 39.73 2.60 -9.44
C LEU A 321 41.25 2.50 -9.32
N ALA A 322 41.93 3.58 -8.92
CA ALA A 322 43.39 3.63 -8.79
C ALA A 322 43.90 2.97 -7.51
N GLY A 323 43.19 3.12 -6.37
CA GLY A 323 43.72 2.77 -5.06
C GLY A 323 43.07 1.54 -4.39
N MET A 324 41.90 1.09 -4.86
CA MET A 324 41.15 0.02 -4.18
C MET A 324 41.53 -1.36 -4.73
N PRO A 325 41.76 -2.38 -3.86
CA PRO A 325 41.95 -3.77 -4.26
C PRO A 325 40.74 -4.32 -5.06
N ALA A 326 41.00 -5.26 -5.97
CA ALA A 326 39.96 -5.83 -6.83
C ALA A 326 38.80 -6.49 -6.05
N ALA A 327 39.09 -7.16 -4.95
CA ALA A 327 38.08 -7.77 -4.07
C ALA A 327 37.15 -6.72 -3.46
N ASP A 328 37.71 -5.60 -3.00
CA ASP A 328 36.95 -4.51 -2.39
C ASP A 328 36.11 -3.78 -3.43
N ARG A 329 36.62 -3.61 -4.65
CA ARG A 329 35.83 -3.06 -5.76
C ARG A 329 34.62 -3.93 -6.10
N ILE A 330 34.76 -5.25 -6.10
CA ILE A 330 33.65 -6.17 -6.35
C ILE A 330 32.60 -6.09 -5.26
N ARG A 331 33.02 -6.02 -3.98
CA ARG A 331 32.09 -5.81 -2.85
C ARG A 331 31.38 -4.48 -2.95
N LEU A 332 32.12 -3.41 -3.21
CA LEU A 332 31.56 -2.05 -3.35
C LEU A 332 30.60 -1.94 -4.53
N LEU A 333 30.94 -2.56 -5.66
CA LEU A 333 30.03 -2.64 -6.80
C LEU A 333 28.70 -3.26 -6.42
N MET A 334 28.74 -4.38 -5.68
CA MET A 334 27.53 -5.05 -5.23
C MET A 334 26.63 -4.12 -4.39
N VAL A 335 27.21 -3.36 -3.47
CA VAL A 335 26.48 -2.35 -2.67
C VAL A 335 25.82 -1.31 -3.57
N ARG A 336 26.54 -0.81 -4.58
CA ARG A 336 26.04 0.25 -5.48
C ARG A 336 24.97 -0.22 -6.46
N VAL A 337 24.99 -1.48 -6.88
CA VAL A 337 23.99 -2.03 -7.81
C VAL A 337 22.82 -2.69 -7.10
N TRP A 338 22.92 -3.01 -5.81
CA TRP A 338 21.84 -3.66 -5.07
C TRP A 338 20.50 -2.93 -5.14
N PRO A 339 20.42 -1.60 -4.97
CA PRO A 339 19.14 -0.92 -5.10
C PRO A 339 18.44 -1.17 -6.44
N VAL A 340 19.21 -1.46 -7.49
CA VAL A 340 18.68 -1.80 -8.81
C VAL A 340 18.03 -3.19 -8.81
N TRP A 341 18.59 -4.15 -8.07
CA TRP A 341 18.08 -5.52 -8.03
C TRP A 341 16.91 -5.70 -7.05
N GLN A 342 16.75 -4.81 -6.09
CA GLN A 342 15.62 -4.71 -5.16
C GLN A 342 15.14 -6.05 -4.56
N SER A 343 16.04 -7.01 -4.37
CA SER A 343 15.72 -8.31 -3.79
C SER A 343 15.27 -8.20 -2.34
N VAL A 344 15.84 -7.24 -1.60
CA VAL A 344 15.47 -6.88 -0.22
C VAL A 344 15.31 -5.37 -0.13
N ASP A 345 14.37 -4.89 0.67
CA ASP A 345 14.22 -3.46 0.93
C ASP A 345 15.23 -3.00 2.00
N TRP A 346 16.25 -2.27 1.58
CA TRP A 346 17.30 -1.75 2.46
C TRP A 346 16.85 -0.53 3.30
N ARG A 347 15.77 0.14 2.89
CA ARG A 347 15.30 1.40 3.51
C ARG A 347 14.96 1.27 4.98
N PRO A 348 14.29 0.21 5.47
CA PRO A 348 14.03 0.03 6.89
C PRO A 348 15.30 0.00 7.75
N ALA A 349 16.36 -0.67 7.30
CA ALA A 349 17.63 -0.75 8.03
C ALA A 349 18.34 0.61 8.11
N VAL A 350 18.39 1.35 6.99
CA VAL A 350 18.93 2.72 6.97
C VAL A 350 18.11 3.64 7.87
N LEU A 351 16.78 3.57 7.80
CA LEU A 351 15.89 4.38 8.63
C LEU A 351 16.04 4.08 10.13
N ALA A 352 16.27 2.83 10.51
CA ALA A 352 16.56 2.47 11.91
C ALA A 352 17.78 3.25 12.40
N ARG A 353 18.90 3.20 11.66
CA ARG A 353 20.14 3.92 12.01
C ARG A 353 19.95 5.44 12.03
N LEU A 354 19.15 6.00 11.10
CA LEU A 354 18.87 7.43 11.07
C LEU A 354 18.03 7.89 12.26
N ARG A 355 17.05 7.07 12.70
CA ARG A 355 16.22 7.39 13.88
C ARG A 355 17.00 7.37 15.19
N GLU A 356 18.03 6.54 15.30
CA GLU A 356 18.94 6.49 16.44
C GLU A 356 19.93 7.68 16.47
N SER A 357 20.05 8.38 15.35
CA SER A 357 20.92 9.56 15.24
C SER A 357 20.32 10.78 15.95
N GLU A 358 21.14 11.53 16.69
CA GLU A 358 20.78 12.83 17.28
C GLU A 358 20.30 13.84 16.22
N ARG A 359 20.59 13.62 14.95
CA ARG A 359 20.24 14.50 13.83
C ARG A 359 18.86 14.20 13.22
N TRP A 360 18.12 13.21 13.72
CA TRP A 360 16.81 12.86 13.18
C TRP A 360 15.85 14.05 13.11
N ASP A 361 15.79 14.84 14.19
CA ASP A 361 14.91 16.02 14.26
C ASP A 361 15.34 17.15 13.32
N GLU A 362 16.65 17.28 13.03
CA GLU A 362 17.15 18.23 12.04
C GLU A 362 16.64 17.89 10.64
N TRP A 363 16.64 16.60 10.29
CA TRP A 363 16.12 16.13 9.01
C TRP A 363 14.61 16.29 8.89
N CYS A 364 13.88 16.02 9.96
CA CYS A 364 12.44 16.32 10.05
C CYS A 364 12.18 17.83 9.88
N ALA A 365 12.99 18.68 10.50
CA ALA A 365 12.90 20.13 10.33
C ALA A 365 13.19 20.56 8.88
N LEU A 366 14.13 19.90 8.20
CA LEU A 366 14.40 20.17 6.79
C LEU A 366 13.22 19.86 5.88
N VAL A 367 12.49 18.78 6.15
CA VAL A 367 11.25 18.44 5.42
C VAL A 367 10.19 19.52 5.65
N ARG A 368 9.98 19.97 6.91
CA ARG A 368 9.06 21.08 7.21
C ARG A 368 9.43 22.36 6.46
N ARG A 369 10.70 22.73 6.47
CA ARG A 369 11.20 23.90 5.74
C ARG A 369 11.02 23.79 4.21
N ALA A 370 11.08 22.59 3.67
CA ALA A 370 10.79 22.38 2.25
C ALA A 370 9.33 22.69 1.90
N ASP A 371 8.40 22.27 2.78
CA ASP A 371 6.97 22.58 2.61
C ASP A 371 6.67 24.07 2.80
N GLU A 372 7.33 24.74 3.74
CA GLU A 372 7.26 26.20 3.94
C GLU A 372 7.77 26.94 2.71
N ALA A 373 8.94 26.54 2.19
CA ALA A 373 9.52 27.13 0.98
C ALA A 373 8.62 26.96 -0.26
N ALA A 374 7.94 25.81 -0.37
CA ALA A 374 6.99 25.59 -1.44
C ALA A 374 5.78 26.55 -1.36
N GLU A 375 5.31 26.85 -0.15
CA GLU A 375 4.23 27.82 0.08
C GLU A 375 4.67 29.25 -0.23
N GLU A 376 5.81 29.67 0.32
CA GLU A 376 6.37 31.03 0.12
C GLU A 376 6.58 31.34 -1.37
N THR A 377 6.90 30.34 -2.15
CA THR A 377 7.17 30.50 -3.58
C THR A 377 5.93 30.40 -4.46
N ARG A 378 4.78 29.98 -3.94
CA ARG A 378 3.51 29.93 -4.64
C ARG A 378 2.94 31.34 -4.89
N PRO A 379 2.34 31.66 -6.05
CA PRO A 379 2.27 30.90 -7.30
C PRO A 379 3.46 31.13 -8.25
N LYS A 380 4.53 31.78 -7.80
CA LYS A 380 5.64 32.29 -8.64
C LYS A 380 6.62 31.22 -9.12
N LEU A 381 6.65 30.06 -8.45
CA LEU A 381 7.54 28.95 -8.79
C LEU A 381 6.72 27.74 -9.25
N VAL A 382 6.94 27.36 -10.50
CA VAL A 382 6.40 26.10 -11.03
C VAL A 382 7.42 24.99 -10.80
N VAL A 383 7.05 23.94 -10.09
CA VAL A 383 7.90 22.78 -9.87
C VAL A 383 7.94 21.94 -11.16
N PRO A 384 9.11 21.73 -11.76
CA PRO A 384 9.22 20.93 -12.97
C PRO A 384 8.85 19.45 -12.76
N PRO A 385 8.63 18.70 -13.86
CA PRO A 385 8.52 17.24 -13.79
C PRO A 385 9.77 16.60 -13.15
N PRO A 386 9.63 15.42 -12.50
CA PRO A 386 10.72 14.77 -11.77
C PRO A 386 12.04 14.62 -12.53
N PRO A 387 12.08 14.21 -13.81
CA PRO A 387 13.35 14.11 -14.54
C PRO A 387 14.10 15.45 -14.70
N MET A 388 13.35 16.56 -14.80
CA MET A 388 13.94 17.88 -14.87
C MET A 388 14.44 18.34 -13.49
N CYS A 389 13.70 18.05 -12.42
CA CYS A 389 14.15 18.28 -11.04
C CYS A 389 15.50 17.57 -10.80
N ALA A 390 15.61 16.30 -11.19
CA ALA A 390 16.85 15.54 -11.09
C ALA A 390 18.01 16.22 -11.83
N LYS A 391 17.81 16.56 -13.10
CA LYS A 391 18.85 17.22 -13.93
C LYS A 391 19.34 18.54 -13.34
N LEU A 392 18.44 19.32 -12.78
CA LEU A 392 18.80 20.58 -12.13
C LEU A 392 19.59 20.34 -10.83
N PHE A 393 19.18 19.37 -10.05
CA PHE A 393 19.85 19.04 -8.78
C PHE A 393 21.23 18.42 -8.97
N LEU A 394 21.44 17.59 -9.99
CA LEU A 394 22.72 16.96 -10.31
C LEU A 394 23.86 17.97 -10.50
N ARG A 395 23.56 19.21 -10.89
CA ARG A 395 24.56 20.27 -11.00
C ARG A 395 25.31 20.52 -9.70
N HIS A 396 24.65 20.37 -8.55
CA HIS A 396 25.26 20.49 -7.23
C HIS A 396 26.37 19.47 -6.98
N TRP A 397 26.16 18.23 -7.47
CA TRP A 397 27.16 17.16 -7.34
C TRP A 397 28.29 17.33 -8.37
N GLN A 398 27.96 17.75 -9.58
CA GLN A 398 28.95 18.05 -10.62
C GLN A 398 29.87 19.20 -10.22
N GLU A 399 29.35 20.26 -9.61
CA GLU A 399 30.13 21.39 -9.08
C GLU A 399 31.14 20.97 -7.99
N ARG A 400 30.88 19.84 -7.33
CA ARG A 400 31.78 19.22 -6.35
C ARG A 400 32.80 18.25 -6.97
N GLY A 401 32.78 18.08 -8.28
CA GLY A 401 33.73 17.21 -9.01
C GLY A 401 33.37 15.72 -8.95
N THR A 402 32.14 15.37 -8.53
CA THR A 402 31.70 13.98 -8.45
C THR A 402 30.89 13.57 -9.70
N SER A 403 31.15 12.38 -10.22
CA SER A 403 30.32 11.82 -11.29
C SER A 403 28.87 11.64 -10.82
N PRO A 404 27.87 12.16 -11.57
CA PRO A 404 26.47 12.02 -11.21
C PRO A 404 26.02 10.57 -11.00
N ASP A 405 26.48 9.63 -11.83
CA ASP A 405 26.11 8.22 -11.74
C ASP A 405 26.67 7.59 -10.47
N VAL A 406 27.91 7.89 -10.14
CA VAL A 406 28.55 7.40 -8.90
C VAL A 406 27.83 7.98 -7.68
N GLU A 407 27.52 9.28 -7.68
CA GLU A 407 26.87 9.92 -6.55
C GLU A 407 25.42 9.43 -6.36
N MET A 408 24.67 9.23 -7.44
CA MET A 408 23.35 8.56 -7.37
C MET A 408 23.47 7.16 -6.76
N ALA A 409 24.40 6.35 -7.22
CA ALA A 409 24.60 4.98 -6.73
C ALA A 409 24.99 4.95 -5.25
N ARG A 410 25.92 5.81 -4.81
CA ARG A 410 26.35 5.93 -3.41
C ARG A 410 25.23 6.37 -2.46
N ARG A 411 24.15 6.93 -3.00
CA ARG A 411 22.97 7.38 -2.26
C ARG A 411 21.74 6.50 -2.50
N GLY A 412 21.92 5.35 -3.18
CA GLY A 412 20.86 4.36 -3.42
C GLY A 412 19.78 4.83 -4.40
N PHE A 413 20.07 5.82 -5.27
CA PHE A 413 19.17 6.19 -6.37
C PHE A 413 19.41 5.29 -7.58
N THR A 414 18.32 4.72 -8.11
CA THR A 414 18.38 3.78 -9.24
C THR A 414 18.30 4.46 -10.61
N GLY A 415 18.11 5.78 -10.64
CA GLY A 415 18.02 6.56 -11.86
C GLY A 415 17.38 7.93 -11.64
N LEU A 416 17.26 8.68 -12.73
CA LEU A 416 16.78 10.07 -12.71
C LEU A 416 15.35 10.22 -12.20
N ASP A 417 14.47 9.24 -12.45
CA ASP A 417 13.09 9.31 -11.97
C ASP A 417 13.02 9.19 -10.44
N GLY A 418 13.80 8.28 -9.85
CA GLY A 418 13.89 8.13 -8.39
C GLY A 418 14.48 9.36 -7.72
N LEU A 419 15.59 9.89 -8.28
CA LEU A 419 16.19 11.13 -7.81
C LEU A 419 15.22 12.29 -7.95
N GLY A 420 14.58 12.45 -9.11
CA GLY A 420 13.64 13.54 -9.37
C GLY A 420 12.41 13.51 -8.48
N GLY A 421 11.92 12.31 -8.15
CA GLY A 421 10.85 12.11 -7.18
C GLY A 421 11.22 12.64 -5.80
N ALA A 422 12.42 12.31 -5.32
CA ALA A 422 12.96 12.81 -4.06
C ALA A 422 13.17 14.33 -4.09
N VAL A 423 13.79 14.87 -5.15
CA VAL A 423 14.08 16.30 -5.28
C VAL A 423 12.82 17.16 -5.35
N LYS A 424 11.74 16.64 -5.93
CA LYS A 424 10.50 17.40 -6.19
C LYS A 424 9.96 18.13 -4.95
N ARG A 425 9.95 17.48 -3.80
CA ARG A 425 9.50 18.09 -2.53
C ARG A 425 10.42 19.22 -2.07
N PHE A 426 11.72 19.07 -2.28
CA PHE A 426 12.75 20.00 -1.83
C PHE A 426 13.10 21.05 -2.87
N PHE A 427 12.51 21.04 -4.06
CA PHE A 427 12.86 21.89 -5.18
C PHE A 427 12.78 23.38 -4.85
N ALA A 428 11.68 23.80 -4.21
CA ALA A 428 11.50 25.20 -3.82
C ALA A 428 12.57 25.66 -2.82
N LEU A 429 12.86 24.84 -1.83
CA LEU A 429 13.92 25.10 -0.84
C LEU A 429 15.29 25.22 -1.50
N ASP A 430 15.60 24.36 -2.45
CA ASP A 430 16.87 24.38 -3.19
C ASP A 430 17.02 25.66 -4.02
N VAL A 431 15.95 26.07 -4.69
CA VAL A 431 15.93 27.35 -5.45
C VAL A 431 16.15 28.55 -4.52
N LEU A 432 15.53 28.59 -3.35
CA LEU A 432 15.71 29.67 -2.38
C LEU A 432 17.15 29.70 -1.86
N ARG A 433 17.71 28.58 -1.46
CA ARG A 433 19.10 28.45 -1.02
C ARG A 433 20.08 28.89 -2.11
N GLY A 434 19.83 28.53 -3.36
CA GLY A 434 20.65 28.97 -4.49
C GLY A 434 20.60 30.48 -4.73
N ARG A 435 19.46 31.13 -4.49
CA ARG A 435 19.33 32.59 -4.55
C ARG A 435 20.11 33.29 -3.43
N GLU A 436 20.05 32.77 -2.21
CA GLU A 436 20.78 33.27 -1.06
C GLU A 436 22.30 33.19 -1.24
N ARG A 437 22.80 32.04 -1.72
CA ARG A 437 24.21 31.84 -2.04
C ARG A 437 24.70 32.85 -3.06
N ARG A 438 23.94 33.09 -4.15
CA ARG A 438 24.28 34.09 -5.17
C ARG A 438 24.30 35.52 -4.62
N LYS A 439 23.35 35.87 -3.76
CA LYS A 439 23.33 37.18 -3.08
C LYS A 439 24.52 37.37 -2.14
N ALA A 440 24.90 36.32 -1.41
CA ALA A 440 26.06 36.34 -0.53
C ALA A 440 27.38 36.53 -1.34
N ALA A 441 27.54 35.77 -2.41
CA ALA A 441 28.69 35.87 -3.30
C ALA A 441 28.81 37.27 -3.95
N ALA A 442 27.71 37.85 -4.40
CA ALA A 442 27.69 39.21 -4.97
C ALA A 442 28.07 40.31 -3.95
N ARG A 443 27.73 40.14 -2.69
CA ARG A 443 28.11 41.08 -1.61
C ARG A 443 29.61 41.05 -1.30
N VAL A 444 30.25 39.90 -1.42
CA VAL A 444 31.69 39.72 -1.23
C VAL A 444 32.50 40.38 -2.37
N THR A 445 31.97 40.29 -3.62
CA THR A 445 32.61 40.89 -4.80
C THR A 445 32.40 42.41 -4.91
N THR A 446 31.43 42.99 -4.24
CA THR A 446 31.18 44.46 -4.25
C THR A 446 31.73 45.19 -3.01
N GLY A 447 32.34 44.49 -2.05
CA GLY A 447 32.93 45.05 -0.82
C GLY A 447 34.44 44.95 -0.74
N GLY A 448 35.14 44.65 -1.88
CA GLY A 448 36.59 44.58 -2.01
C GLY A 448 37.12 45.78 -2.82
#